data_5f06d72f736b7522b5ab200f30cbb8f3
#
_entry.id   5f06d72f736b7522b5ab200f30cbb8f3
#
_cell.length_a   1.000
_cell.length_b   1.000
_cell.length_c   1.000
_cell.angle_alpha   90.00
_cell.angle_beta   90.00
_cell.angle_gamma   90.00
#
_symmetry.space_group_name_H-M   'P 1'
#
loop_
_entity.id
_entity.type
_entity.pdbx_description
1 polymer ?
#
loop_
_entity_poly.entity_id
_entity_poly.type
_entity_poly.pdbx_seq_one_letter_code
_entity_poly.pdbx_strand_id
1 'polypeptide(L)'
;MSDKDTPLTFDAGRRRFALQTMTLGGSVLLAGTALAAGEQAAPAPAPAPNQTTGPVQQDGLSPRLTMHALDTWHGTPAAGMRVDVARIEDGQPRHLQTVTLAASGRSEPPLLIGDAYRAGTYEVVLHVDEYFAARKASLPRPLFLSKIPLRFRVTDITQRIHLPVLFGPWSYNYYRGS
;
A
#
# COMPACT_ATOMS: atom_id res chain seq x y z
N MET A 1 15.46 49.62 -25.13
CA MET A 1 15.29 50.34 -23.85
C MET A 1 14.62 49.40 -22.89
N SER A 2 15.46 48.88 -22.11
CA SER A 2 15.43 48.62 -20.64
C SER A 2 14.41 47.57 -20.21
N ASP A 3 14.76 46.35 -20.06
CA ASP A 3 15.63 45.77 -19.04
C ASP A 3 15.05 45.89 -17.62
N LYS A 4 14.61 44.77 -17.05
CA LYS A 4 14.75 44.48 -15.62
C LYS A 4 14.56 42.98 -15.35
N ASP A 5 15.66 42.28 -15.41
CA ASP A 5 15.88 41.01 -14.71
C ASP A 5 15.75 41.23 -13.20
N THR A 6 14.87 40.49 -12.56
CA THR A 6 14.85 40.38 -11.10
C THR A 6 15.12 38.92 -10.73
N PRO A 7 16.26 38.62 -10.10
CA PRO A 7 16.55 37.27 -9.63
C PRO A 7 15.73 36.95 -8.37
N LEU A 8 15.03 35.81 -8.38
CA LEU A 8 14.39 35.24 -7.22
C LEU A 8 15.46 34.72 -6.24
N THR A 9 15.63 35.43 -5.13
CA THR A 9 16.48 35.00 -4.02
C THR A 9 15.72 33.94 -3.17
N PHE A 10 16.23 32.71 -3.14
CA PHE A 10 15.77 31.69 -2.21
C PHE A 10 16.34 32.00 -0.82
N ASP A 11 15.47 32.33 0.12
CA ASP A 11 15.82 32.46 1.54
C ASP A 11 15.84 31.05 2.19
N ALA A 12 17.04 30.57 2.45
CA ALA A 12 17.28 29.31 3.16
C ALA A 12 17.20 29.58 4.68
N GLY A 13 16.01 29.58 5.24
CA GLY A 13 15.77 29.64 6.68
C GLY A 13 16.36 28.45 7.42
N ARG A 14 17.62 28.58 7.87
CA ARG A 14 18.31 27.64 8.75
C ARG A 14 17.62 27.60 10.11
N ARG A 15 16.87 26.55 10.39
CA ARG A 15 16.44 26.22 11.75
C ARG A 15 17.63 25.71 12.54
N ARG A 16 18.19 26.58 13.39
CA ARG A 16 19.21 26.19 14.38
C ARG A 16 18.50 25.54 15.56
N PHE A 17 18.75 24.24 15.75
CA PHE A 17 18.45 23.57 17.02
C PHE A 17 19.50 24.02 18.04
N ALA A 18 19.08 24.72 19.08
CA ALA A 18 19.94 25.06 20.22
C ALA A 18 19.96 23.85 21.17
N LEU A 19 21.12 23.20 21.30
CA LEU A 19 21.41 22.31 22.43
C LEU A 19 21.71 23.21 23.64
N GLN A 20 20.84 23.16 24.63
CA GLN A 20 21.16 23.69 25.96
C GLN A 20 21.78 22.60 26.81
N THR A 21 23.09 22.68 26.99
CA THR A 21 23.82 21.96 28.03
C THR A 21 23.69 22.72 29.33
N MET A 22 22.98 22.20 30.32
CA MET A 22 23.02 22.66 31.69
C MET A 22 24.07 21.87 32.46
N THR A 23 25.20 22.47 32.70
CA THR A 23 26.13 22.07 33.77
C THR A 23 25.71 22.78 35.05
N LEU A 24 25.36 22.02 36.06
CA LEU A 24 25.29 22.53 37.44
C LEU A 24 26.10 21.60 38.31
N GLY A 25 27.22 22.11 38.75
CA GLY A 25 28.02 21.54 39.80
C GLY A 25 27.37 21.82 41.18
N GLY A 26 27.51 20.83 42.07
CA GLY A 26 27.07 20.97 43.44
C GLY A 26 27.36 19.70 44.19
N SER A 27 28.55 19.55 44.73
CA SER A 27 28.91 18.48 45.64
C SER A 27 28.31 18.74 47.03
N VAL A 28 27.47 17.80 47.50
CA VAL A 28 27.16 17.67 48.91
C VAL A 28 27.33 16.22 49.32
N LEU A 29 28.36 15.94 50.08
CA LEU A 29 28.58 14.68 50.78
C LEU A 29 27.58 14.59 51.96
N LEU A 30 26.63 13.68 51.90
CA LEU A 30 25.90 13.18 53.06
C LEU A 30 25.96 11.66 53.04
N ALA A 31 26.69 11.12 54.02
CA ALA A 31 26.70 9.71 54.35
C ALA A 31 25.28 9.33 54.86
N GLY A 32 24.59 8.50 54.09
CA GLY A 32 23.30 7.93 54.46
C GLY A 32 23.26 6.47 54.05
N THR A 33 23.00 5.62 54.99
CA THR A 33 22.86 4.17 54.97
C THR A 33 22.18 3.64 53.73
N ALA A 34 22.87 2.75 53.01
CA ALA A 34 22.31 2.02 51.85
C ALA A 34 21.23 1.05 52.31
N LEU A 35 19.98 1.43 52.06
CA LEU A 35 18.90 0.48 51.89
C LEU A 35 18.98 0.01 50.43
N ALA A 36 19.27 -1.26 50.22
CA ALA A 36 19.21 -1.91 48.93
C ALA A 36 17.80 -1.83 48.39
N ALA A 37 17.49 -0.76 47.65
CA ALA A 37 16.32 -0.74 46.76
C ALA A 37 16.60 -1.74 45.64
N GLY A 38 15.88 -2.84 45.64
CA GLY A 38 15.91 -3.80 44.54
C GLY A 38 15.68 -3.05 43.24
N GLU A 39 16.67 -3.11 42.39
CA GLU A 39 16.61 -2.63 41.00
C GLU A 39 15.53 -3.43 40.31
N GLN A 40 14.36 -2.85 40.24
CA GLN A 40 13.26 -3.41 39.49
C GLN A 40 13.66 -3.28 38.03
N ALA A 41 14.16 -4.37 37.47
CA ALA A 41 14.48 -4.44 36.06
C ALA A 41 13.27 -3.94 35.26
N ALA A 42 13.50 -2.94 34.41
CA ALA A 42 12.47 -2.45 33.48
C ALA A 42 11.89 -3.67 32.74
N PRO A 43 10.57 -3.77 32.56
CA PRO A 43 9.99 -4.86 31.80
C PRO A 43 10.64 -4.90 30.41
N ALA A 44 11.10 -6.08 30.03
CA ALA A 44 11.67 -6.30 28.70
C ALA A 44 10.68 -5.74 27.65
N PRO A 45 11.17 -5.04 26.61
CA PRO A 45 10.31 -4.56 25.56
C PRO A 45 9.51 -5.75 25.00
N ALA A 46 8.20 -5.55 24.82
CA ALA A 46 7.34 -6.55 24.21
C ALA A 46 7.99 -6.99 22.87
N PRO A 47 8.01 -8.30 22.56
CA PRO A 47 8.56 -8.75 21.29
C PRO A 47 7.85 -8.00 20.17
N ALA A 48 8.62 -7.42 19.24
CA ALA A 48 8.06 -6.81 18.05
C ALA A 48 7.12 -7.83 17.40
N PRO A 49 5.94 -7.40 16.91
CA PRO A 49 5.04 -8.31 16.22
C PRO A 49 5.86 -9.00 15.12
N ASN A 50 5.83 -10.33 15.11
CA ASN A 50 6.52 -11.13 14.11
C ASN A 50 6.03 -10.65 12.75
N GLN A 51 6.80 -9.79 12.09
CA GLN A 51 6.60 -9.46 10.70
C GLN A 51 7.01 -10.70 9.92
N THR A 52 6.02 -11.55 9.64
CA THR A 52 6.22 -12.65 8.70
C THR A 52 6.51 -12.02 7.34
N THR A 53 7.77 -12.11 6.90
CA THR A 53 8.22 -11.59 5.61
C THR A 53 7.73 -12.41 4.42
N GLY A 54 6.85 -13.35 4.65
CA GLY A 54 6.30 -14.26 3.65
C GLY A 54 4.77 -14.39 3.72
N PRO A 55 4.17 -14.99 2.70
CA PRO A 55 2.73 -15.25 2.69
C PRO A 55 2.34 -16.19 3.84
N VAL A 56 1.37 -15.77 4.63
CA VAL A 56 0.80 -16.59 5.70
C VAL A 56 -0.10 -17.65 5.05
N GLN A 57 0.17 -18.93 5.33
CA GLN A 57 -0.70 -20.00 4.94
C GLN A 57 -1.96 -19.95 5.81
N GLN A 58 -3.12 -19.78 5.17
CA GLN A 58 -4.40 -19.77 5.88
C GLN A 58 -5.00 -21.18 5.77
N ASP A 59 -4.85 -21.96 6.84
CA ASP A 59 -5.40 -23.29 6.91
C ASP A 59 -6.93 -23.30 6.71
N GLY A 60 -7.41 -24.24 5.91
CA GLY A 60 -8.84 -24.43 5.64
C GLY A 60 -9.43 -23.54 4.51
N LEU A 61 -8.67 -22.63 3.91
CA LEU A 61 -9.11 -21.85 2.76
C LEU A 61 -8.48 -22.36 1.47
N SER A 62 -9.32 -22.68 0.47
CA SER A 62 -8.80 -23.11 -0.83
C SER A 62 -7.92 -22.04 -1.47
N PRO A 63 -6.79 -22.42 -2.11
CA PRO A 63 -5.93 -21.54 -2.86
C PRO A 63 -6.71 -20.77 -3.93
N ARG A 64 -6.52 -19.47 -4.02
CA ARG A 64 -7.24 -18.61 -4.96
C ARG A 64 -6.60 -17.25 -5.11
N LEU A 65 -6.93 -16.57 -6.19
CA LEU A 65 -6.65 -15.16 -6.39
C LEU A 65 -7.92 -14.35 -6.14
N THR A 66 -7.84 -13.37 -5.25
CA THR A 66 -8.90 -12.39 -4.98
C THR A 66 -8.33 -10.99 -5.06
N MET A 67 -9.19 -9.99 -5.21
CA MET A 67 -8.79 -8.59 -5.11
C MET A 67 -9.86 -7.74 -4.42
N HIS A 68 -9.45 -6.57 -3.97
CA HIS A 68 -10.33 -5.45 -3.72
C HIS A 68 -9.65 -4.15 -4.15
N ALA A 69 -10.47 -3.17 -4.51
CA ALA A 69 -9.98 -1.85 -4.87
C ALA A 69 -10.71 -0.76 -4.07
N LEU A 70 -9.95 0.25 -3.66
CA LEU A 70 -10.44 1.44 -2.94
C LEU A 70 -10.13 2.69 -3.76
N ASP A 71 -11.16 3.46 -4.01
CA ASP A 71 -11.09 4.79 -4.60
C ASP A 71 -10.65 5.79 -3.52
N THR A 72 -9.40 6.22 -3.59
CA THR A 72 -8.81 7.16 -2.61
C THR A 72 -9.25 8.61 -2.86
N TRP A 73 -9.82 8.91 -4.02
CA TRP A 73 -10.37 10.22 -4.33
C TRP A 73 -11.69 10.47 -3.61
N HIS A 74 -12.58 9.47 -3.60
CA HIS A 74 -13.86 9.57 -2.91
C HIS A 74 -13.84 8.94 -1.50
N GLY A 75 -12.78 8.21 -1.12
CA GLY A 75 -12.70 7.50 0.16
C GLY A 75 -13.66 6.30 0.24
N THR A 76 -13.96 5.64 -0.88
CA THR A 76 -14.99 4.58 -0.96
C THR A 76 -14.48 3.31 -1.64
N PRO A 77 -15.10 2.14 -1.39
CA PRO A 77 -14.86 0.96 -2.20
C PRO A 77 -15.13 1.22 -3.69
N ALA A 78 -14.36 0.61 -4.56
CA ALA A 78 -14.48 0.76 -6.02
C ALA A 78 -15.64 -0.08 -6.59
N ALA A 79 -16.85 0.13 -6.08
CA ALA A 79 -18.05 -0.55 -6.57
C ALA A 79 -18.27 -0.29 -8.07
N GLY A 80 -18.51 -1.34 -8.86
CA GLY A 80 -18.74 -1.24 -10.29
C GLY A 80 -17.46 -1.08 -11.14
N MET A 81 -16.26 -1.13 -10.55
CA MET A 81 -15.01 -1.11 -11.31
C MET A 81 -14.92 -2.35 -12.20
N ARG A 82 -14.73 -2.14 -13.51
CA ARG A 82 -14.43 -3.20 -14.46
C ARG A 82 -12.95 -3.59 -14.37
N VAL A 83 -12.70 -4.88 -14.37
CA VAL A 83 -11.36 -5.44 -14.21
C VAL A 83 -11.18 -6.58 -15.21
N ASP A 84 -10.15 -6.48 -16.08
CA ASP A 84 -9.75 -7.57 -16.96
C ASP A 84 -8.66 -8.39 -16.30
N VAL A 85 -8.71 -9.70 -16.42
CA VAL A 85 -7.71 -10.64 -15.92
C VAL A 85 -7.08 -11.35 -17.10
N ALA A 86 -5.77 -11.33 -17.19
CA ALA A 86 -5.00 -11.99 -18.24
C ALA A 86 -3.84 -12.79 -17.64
N ARG A 87 -3.42 -13.84 -18.35
CA ARG A 87 -2.16 -14.53 -18.14
C ARG A 87 -1.15 -14.05 -19.16
N ILE A 88 0.10 -13.86 -18.76
CA ILE A 88 1.17 -13.53 -19.69
C ILE A 88 1.75 -14.83 -20.24
N GLU A 89 1.58 -15.05 -21.54
CA GLU A 89 2.11 -16.19 -22.29
C GLU A 89 2.96 -15.63 -23.43
N ASP A 90 4.20 -16.08 -23.56
CA ASP A 90 5.15 -15.59 -24.57
C ASP A 90 5.30 -14.06 -24.59
N GLY A 91 5.26 -13.44 -23.42
CA GLY A 91 5.35 -11.99 -23.27
C GLY A 91 4.07 -11.21 -23.58
N GLN A 92 3.01 -11.87 -24.06
CA GLN A 92 1.73 -11.25 -24.43
C GLN A 92 0.63 -11.58 -23.43
N PRO A 93 -0.28 -10.62 -23.13
CA PRO A 93 -1.44 -10.87 -22.28
C PRO A 93 -2.48 -11.71 -23.02
N ARG A 94 -2.76 -12.89 -22.51
CA ARG A 94 -3.88 -13.72 -22.92
C ARG A 94 -5.04 -13.49 -21.96
N HIS A 95 -6.10 -12.88 -22.45
CA HIS A 95 -7.30 -12.61 -21.67
C HIS A 95 -7.93 -13.89 -21.15
N LEU A 96 -8.28 -13.92 -19.86
CA LEU A 96 -8.95 -15.03 -19.18
C LEU A 96 -10.41 -14.70 -18.90
N GLN A 97 -10.66 -13.54 -18.30
CA GLN A 97 -12.02 -13.08 -17.95
C GLN A 97 -12.04 -11.58 -17.67
N THR A 98 -13.24 -11.04 -17.70
CA THR A 98 -13.56 -9.68 -17.22
C THR A 98 -14.55 -9.80 -16.05
N VAL A 99 -14.31 -9.09 -14.97
CA VAL A 99 -15.18 -9.04 -13.80
C VAL A 99 -15.56 -7.61 -13.47
N THR A 100 -16.67 -7.44 -12.78
CA THR A 100 -17.07 -6.15 -12.17
C THR A 100 -17.01 -6.32 -10.66
N LEU A 101 -16.33 -5.39 -9.98
CA LEU A 101 -16.22 -5.44 -8.52
C LEU A 101 -17.58 -5.16 -7.88
N ALA A 102 -17.88 -5.91 -6.81
CA ALA A 102 -19.10 -5.77 -6.03
C ALA A 102 -19.17 -4.42 -5.29
N ALA A 103 -20.27 -4.16 -4.61
CA ALA A 103 -20.48 -2.95 -3.81
C ALA A 103 -19.40 -2.76 -2.73
N SER A 104 -18.81 -3.85 -2.25
CA SER A 104 -17.70 -3.87 -1.31
C SER A 104 -16.34 -3.49 -1.94
N GLY A 105 -16.28 -3.29 -3.27
CA GLY A 105 -15.05 -3.12 -4.03
C GLY A 105 -14.26 -4.42 -4.20
N ARG A 106 -14.84 -5.58 -3.87
CA ARG A 106 -14.20 -6.90 -3.94
C ARG A 106 -14.59 -7.65 -5.20
N SER A 107 -13.69 -8.55 -5.63
CA SER A 107 -14.06 -9.55 -6.62
C SER A 107 -14.92 -10.65 -5.96
N GLU A 108 -16.10 -10.85 -6.50
CA GLU A 108 -17.04 -11.89 -6.09
C GLU A 108 -17.64 -12.53 -7.36
N PRO A 109 -17.22 -13.70 -7.74
CA PRO A 109 -16.32 -14.71 -7.14
C PRO A 109 -14.82 -14.34 -7.20
N PRO A 110 -13.92 -15.23 -6.66
CA PRO A 110 -12.48 -15.08 -6.83
C PRO A 110 -12.08 -14.88 -8.29
N LEU A 111 -11.02 -14.10 -8.55
CA LEU A 111 -10.50 -13.89 -9.90
C LEU A 111 -10.00 -15.20 -10.52
N LEU A 112 -9.32 -16.04 -9.74
CA LEU A 112 -8.85 -17.35 -10.16
C LEU A 112 -9.00 -18.33 -9.02
N ILE A 113 -9.49 -19.55 -9.32
CA ILE A 113 -9.69 -20.64 -8.37
C ILE A 113 -9.63 -21.99 -9.10
N GLY A 114 -9.27 -23.06 -8.38
CA GLY A 114 -9.19 -24.41 -8.94
C GLY A 114 -8.22 -24.49 -10.11
N ASP A 115 -8.60 -25.15 -11.19
CA ASP A 115 -7.75 -25.36 -12.37
C ASP A 115 -7.33 -24.09 -13.10
N ALA A 116 -8.05 -22.97 -12.90
CA ALA A 116 -7.69 -21.68 -13.43
C ALA A 116 -6.55 -21.01 -12.64
N TYR A 117 -6.36 -21.41 -11.37
CA TYR A 117 -5.33 -20.84 -10.52
C TYR A 117 -4.01 -21.64 -10.66
N ARG A 118 -3.14 -21.21 -11.56
CA ARG A 118 -1.88 -21.87 -11.91
C ARG A 118 -0.68 -20.97 -11.65
N ALA A 119 0.50 -21.56 -11.47
CA ALA A 119 1.75 -20.82 -11.45
C ALA A 119 1.97 -20.11 -12.78
N GLY A 120 2.46 -18.86 -12.73
CA GLY A 120 2.69 -18.06 -13.93
C GLY A 120 2.68 -16.57 -13.64
N THR A 121 2.85 -15.78 -14.71
CA THR A 121 2.73 -14.32 -14.66
C THR A 121 1.33 -13.91 -15.08
N TYR A 122 0.73 -13.01 -14.32
CA TYR A 122 -0.62 -12.50 -14.55
C TYR A 122 -0.62 -11.00 -14.65
N GLU A 123 -1.62 -10.47 -15.32
CA GLU A 123 -1.93 -9.06 -15.38
C GLU A 123 -3.41 -8.84 -15.08
N VAL A 124 -3.67 -7.89 -14.19
CA VAL A 124 -5.01 -7.42 -13.86
C VAL A 124 -5.08 -5.96 -14.27
N VAL A 125 -6.06 -5.59 -15.11
CA VAL A 125 -6.20 -4.23 -15.63
C VAL A 125 -7.49 -3.61 -15.09
N LEU A 126 -7.36 -2.51 -14.31
CA LEU A 126 -8.50 -1.73 -13.83
C LEU A 126 -8.84 -0.63 -14.85
N HIS A 127 -10.13 -0.48 -15.19
CA HIS A 127 -10.65 0.53 -16.11
C HIS A 127 -11.02 1.82 -15.37
N VAL A 128 -10.02 2.61 -15.03
CA VAL A 128 -10.16 3.79 -14.16
C VAL A 128 -10.93 4.92 -14.83
N ASP A 129 -10.71 5.12 -16.12
CA ASP A 129 -11.41 6.15 -16.90
C ASP A 129 -12.92 5.88 -16.98
N GLU A 130 -13.32 4.63 -17.23
CA GLU A 130 -14.71 4.20 -17.24
C GLU A 130 -15.35 4.34 -15.86
N TYR A 131 -14.61 3.97 -14.81
CA TYR A 131 -15.06 4.06 -13.43
C TYR A 131 -15.37 5.50 -13.01
N PHE A 132 -14.45 6.44 -13.22
CA PHE A 132 -14.69 7.85 -12.88
C PHE A 132 -15.72 8.52 -13.81
N ALA A 133 -15.84 8.09 -15.06
CA ALA A 133 -16.89 8.56 -15.95
C ALA A 133 -18.29 8.14 -15.46
N ALA A 134 -18.46 6.87 -15.07
CA ALA A 134 -19.72 6.37 -14.52
C ALA A 134 -20.14 7.09 -13.23
N ARG A 135 -19.17 7.53 -12.42
CA ARG A 135 -19.42 8.30 -11.19
C ARG A 135 -19.62 9.80 -11.44
N LYS A 136 -19.54 10.26 -12.69
CA LYS A 136 -19.65 11.68 -13.06
C LYS A 136 -18.67 12.56 -12.29
N ALA A 137 -17.48 12.02 -11.98
CA ALA A 137 -16.45 12.74 -11.24
C ALA A 137 -16.00 13.97 -12.03
N SER A 138 -15.95 15.12 -11.33
CA SER A 138 -15.47 16.38 -11.92
C SER A 138 -13.94 16.36 -11.97
N LEU A 139 -13.38 15.76 -13.02
CA LEU A 139 -11.96 15.56 -13.22
C LEU A 139 -11.52 16.13 -14.58
N PRO A 140 -10.27 16.61 -14.72
CA PRO A 140 -9.70 17.02 -16.02
C PRO A 140 -9.78 15.88 -17.03
N ARG A 141 -10.03 16.23 -18.30
CA ARG A 141 -10.09 15.27 -19.39
C ARG A 141 -9.04 15.59 -20.47
N PRO A 142 -8.34 14.57 -21.03
CA PRO A 142 -8.38 13.14 -20.62
C PRO A 142 -7.80 12.93 -19.22
N LEU A 143 -8.18 11.83 -18.56
CA LEU A 143 -7.60 11.47 -17.26
C LEU A 143 -6.12 11.10 -17.44
N PHE A 144 -5.31 11.40 -16.42
CA PHE A 144 -3.91 10.99 -16.39
C PHE A 144 -3.76 9.45 -16.38
N LEU A 145 -4.57 8.77 -15.58
CA LEU A 145 -4.66 7.30 -15.58
C LEU A 145 -5.95 6.86 -16.28
N SER A 146 -5.83 6.21 -17.43
CA SER A 146 -6.98 5.60 -18.12
C SER A 146 -7.22 4.16 -17.68
N LYS A 147 -6.17 3.35 -17.74
CA LYS A 147 -6.14 1.95 -17.30
C LYS A 147 -4.92 1.71 -16.43
N ILE A 148 -5.09 0.87 -15.40
CA ILE A 148 -4.01 0.52 -14.49
C ILE A 148 -3.68 -0.96 -14.67
N PRO A 149 -2.57 -1.32 -15.34
CA PRO A 149 -2.10 -2.70 -15.42
C PRO A 149 -1.29 -3.05 -14.16
N LEU A 150 -1.71 -4.11 -13.48
CA LEU A 150 -1.04 -4.68 -12.31
C LEU A 150 -0.45 -6.03 -12.70
N ARG A 151 0.86 -6.10 -12.90
CA ARG A 151 1.54 -7.33 -13.28
C ARG A 151 2.21 -7.96 -12.06
N PHE A 152 1.96 -9.24 -11.84
CA PHE A 152 2.50 -9.98 -10.70
C PHE A 152 2.71 -11.45 -11.07
N ARG A 153 3.34 -12.20 -10.17
CA ARG A 153 3.65 -13.61 -10.38
C ARG A 153 3.03 -14.48 -9.30
N VAL A 154 2.39 -15.56 -9.70
CA VAL A 154 1.99 -16.66 -8.84
C VAL A 154 3.07 -17.74 -8.94
N THR A 155 3.78 -17.99 -7.85
CA THR A 155 4.85 -18.99 -7.80
C THR A 155 4.43 -20.25 -7.06
N ASP A 156 3.56 -20.12 -6.07
CA ASP A 156 3.06 -21.20 -5.23
C ASP A 156 1.54 -21.25 -5.31
N ILE A 157 1.03 -22.28 -5.93
CA ILE A 157 -0.42 -22.49 -6.12
C ILE A 157 -1.13 -23.02 -4.88
N THR A 158 -0.41 -23.36 -3.82
CA THR A 158 -1.01 -23.78 -2.55
C THR A 158 -1.43 -22.62 -1.69
N GLN A 159 -0.94 -21.42 -2.01
CA GLN A 159 -1.19 -20.22 -1.25
C GLN A 159 -2.37 -19.43 -1.79
N ARG A 160 -3.06 -18.77 -0.89
CA ARG A 160 -4.01 -17.72 -1.25
C ARG A 160 -3.26 -16.42 -1.56
N ILE A 161 -3.65 -15.75 -2.63
CA ILE A 161 -3.16 -14.41 -2.96
C ILE A 161 -4.35 -13.45 -2.97
N HIS A 162 -4.19 -12.35 -2.26
CA HIS A 162 -5.11 -11.22 -2.29
C HIS A 162 -4.39 -10.00 -2.83
N LEU A 163 -5.02 -9.25 -3.74
CA LEU A 163 -4.50 -8.00 -4.31
C LEU A 163 -5.31 -6.82 -3.79
N PRO A 164 -4.87 -6.14 -2.73
CA PRO A 164 -5.38 -4.84 -2.37
C PRO A 164 -4.86 -3.78 -3.32
N VAL A 165 -5.75 -2.93 -3.84
CA VAL A 165 -5.44 -1.83 -4.75
C VAL A 165 -6.01 -0.54 -4.20
N LEU A 166 -5.17 0.47 -4.09
CA LEU A 166 -5.54 1.84 -3.77
C LEU A 166 -5.31 2.66 -5.03
N PHE A 167 -6.32 3.37 -5.51
CA PHE A 167 -6.17 4.17 -6.72
C PHE A 167 -6.92 5.50 -6.63
N GLY A 168 -6.45 6.45 -7.39
CA GLY A 168 -7.07 7.75 -7.63
C GLY A 168 -6.88 8.16 -9.08
N PRO A 169 -7.24 9.38 -9.46
CA PRO A 169 -7.09 9.87 -10.83
C PRO A 169 -5.63 10.01 -11.30
N TRP A 170 -4.67 10.13 -10.36
CA TRP A 170 -3.27 10.46 -10.65
C TRP A 170 -2.25 9.47 -10.14
N SER A 171 -2.66 8.51 -9.25
CA SER A 171 -1.74 7.56 -8.63
C SER A 171 -2.44 6.28 -8.25
N TYR A 172 -1.65 5.23 -8.05
CA TYR A 172 -2.14 3.96 -7.51
C TYR A 172 -1.03 3.25 -6.74
N ASN A 173 -1.45 2.35 -5.88
CA ASN A 173 -0.59 1.44 -5.15
C ASN A 173 -1.26 0.07 -5.08
N TYR A 174 -0.49 -1.00 -5.09
CA TYR A 174 -0.99 -2.35 -4.84
C TYR A 174 0.10 -3.17 -4.15
N TYR A 175 -0.35 -4.19 -3.44
CA TYR A 175 0.55 -5.09 -2.75
C TYR A 175 -0.01 -6.52 -2.71
N ARG A 176 0.83 -7.46 -2.30
CA ARG A 176 0.41 -8.82 -2.06
C ARG A 176 -0.12 -8.92 -0.64
N GLY A 177 -1.41 -9.12 -0.50
CA GLY A 177 -2.07 -9.54 0.73
C GLY A 177 -2.15 -11.07 0.84
N SER A 178 -2.61 -11.56 1.95
CA SER A 178 -2.84 -12.96 2.28
C SER A 178 -4.32 -13.22 2.58
#